data_418b4244c6eb8acfce9c6f1155e7883a
#
_entry.id   418b4244c6eb8acfce9c6f1155e7883a
#
_cell.length_a   1.000
_cell.length_b   1.000
_cell.length_c   1.000
_cell.angle_alpha   90.00
_cell.angle_beta   90.00
_cell.angle_gamma   90.00
#
_symmetry.space_group_name_H-M   'P 1'
#
loop_
_entity.id
_entity.type
_entity.pdbx_description
1 polymer ?
#
loop_
_entity_poly.entity_id
_entity_poly.type
_entity_poly.pdbx_seq_one_letter_code
_entity_poly.pdbx_strand_id
1 'polypeptide(L)'
;EKYLTQPRHVEIQVFCDNHQNAVYLFERDCSVQRRHQKVIEEAPAFSMSEALRAQMGESAIKSAQAIGYQGAGTVEFLLDIDGSFYFMEMNTRLQVEHPVTELITGQDLVEWQLRVAAGEVLPKAQHELKINGHAFEARIYAEDPNNDFLPATGTLDFLQPPVESEFVRVDTGVRQGDEVSVFYDPMIAKLIVWDENREKALQRLAKALSEYRINGVTTNIDFLYNLATCAPFINADIDTGFI
;
A
#
# COMPACT_ATOMS: atom_id res chain seq x y z
N GLU A 1 19.13 3.26 19.71
CA GLU A 1 18.04 2.54 19.03
C GLU A 1 18.41 1.06 18.89
N LYS A 2 17.41 0.17 18.87
CA LYS A 2 17.63 -1.24 18.60
C LYS A 2 17.82 -1.42 17.09
N TYR A 3 18.91 -2.09 16.70
CA TYR A 3 19.16 -2.48 15.31
C TYR A 3 18.50 -3.83 15.03
N LEU A 4 17.71 -3.90 13.95
CA LEU A 4 17.08 -5.13 13.45
C LEU A 4 17.78 -5.54 12.15
N THR A 5 18.04 -6.84 11.97
CA THR A 5 18.82 -7.32 10.83
C THR A 5 17.98 -7.61 9.57
N GLN A 6 16.75 -8.06 9.75
CA GLN A 6 15.83 -8.40 8.66
C GLN A 6 14.39 -8.00 9.02
N PRO A 7 14.15 -6.69 9.29
CA PRO A 7 12.81 -6.26 9.67
C PRO A 7 11.88 -6.22 8.46
N ARG A 8 10.61 -6.48 8.74
CA ARG A 8 9.52 -6.12 7.83
C ARG A 8 8.95 -4.78 8.22
N HIS A 9 8.59 -3.98 7.23
CA HIS A 9 7.86 -2.73 7.44
C HIS A 9 6.35 -3.03 7.37
N VAL A 10 5.73 -3.10 8.52
CA VAL A 10 4.29 -3.38 8.66
C VAL A 10 3.61 -2.18 9.27
N GLU A 11 2.51 -1.77 8.67
CA GLU A 11 1.77 -0.59 9.09
C GLU A 11 0.30 -0.90 9.35
N ILE A 12 -0.31 -0.20 10.29
CA ILE A 12 -1.70 -0.39 10.69
C ILE A 12 -2.52 0.83 10.28
N GLN A 13 -3.54 0.62 9.43
CA GLN A 13 -4.53 1.65 9.14
C GLN A 13 -5.40 1.88 10.35
N VAL A 14 -5.42 3.10 10.88
CA VAL A 14 -6.36 3.51 11.93
C VAL A 14 -7.35 4.53 11.40
N PHE A 15 -8.53 4.55 12.02
CA PHE A 15 -9.53 5.57 11.78
C PHE A 15 -10.19 5.97 13.08
N CYS A 16 -10.28 7.28 13.36
CA CYS A 16 -10.84 7.83 14.58
C CYS A 16 -11.89 8.88 14.26
N ASP A 17 -12.97 8.95 15.04
CA ASP A 17 -13.99 9.98 14.94
C ASP A 17 -13.91 11.00 16.06
N ASN A 18 -14.81 12.01 16.01
CA ASN A 18 -14.91 13.07 17.02
C ASN A 18 -15.64 12.60 18.31
N HIS A 19 -16.11 11.34 18.35
CA HIS A 19 -16.89 10.75 19.43
C HIS A 19 -16.07 9.76 20.27
N GLN A 20 -14.73 9.79 20.13
CA GLN A 20 -13.76 8.90 20.79
C GLN A 20 -13.80 7.44 20.32
N ASN A 21 -14.52 7.14 19.23
CA ASN A 21 -14.40 5.83 18.61
C ASN A 21 -13.13 5.75 17.77
N ALA A 22 -12.48 4.61 17.83
CA ALA A 22 -11.31 4.31 17.02
C ALA A 22 -11.34 2.84 16.58
N VAL A 23 -11.00 2.59 15.34
CA VAL A 23 -10.86 1.25 14.76
C VAL A 23 -9.54 1.13 14.02
N TYR A 24 -9.06 -0.10 13.87
CA TYR A 24 -8.00 -0.41 12.92
C TYR A 24 -8.55 -1.27 11.76
N LEU A 25 -8.13 -0.95 10.55
CA LEU A 25 -8.55 -1.63 9.32
C LEU A 25 -7.44 -2.55 8.81
N PHE A 26 -6.86 -3.26 9.75
CA PHE A 26 -5.81 -4.24 9.55
C PHE A 26 -4.48 -3.64 9.07
N GLU A 27 -3.56 -4.54 8.73
CA GLU A 27 -2.20 -4.20 8.36
C GLU A 27 -1.97 -4.24 6.86
N ARG A 28 -0.93 -3.49 6.47
CA ARG A 28 -0.26 -3.58 5.17
C ARG A 28 1.20 -3.95 5.38
N ASP A 29 1.77 -4.71 4.48
CA ASP A 29 3.21 -4.92 4.39
C ASP A 29 3.79 -4.00 3.31
N CYS A 30 4.74 -3.18 3.69
CA CYS A 30 5.43 -2.21 2.85
C CYS A 30 6.94 -2.47 2.79
N SER A 31 7.36 -3.72 3.02
CA SER A 31 8.78 -4.09 3.07
C SER A 31 9.47 -3.98 1.71
N VAL A 32 8.72 -4.11 0.61
CA VAL A 32 9.29 -3.97 -0.74
C VAL A 32 9.45 -2.49 -1.07
N GLN A 33 10.62 -1.97 -0.72
CA GLN A 33 10.97 -0.56 -0.84
C GLN A 33 12.40 -0.38 -1.33
N ARG A 34 12.68 0.74 -1.96
CA ARG A 34 14.03 1.15 -2.37
C ARG A 34 14.36 2.51 -1.77
N ARG A 35 15.43 2.58 -0.96
CA ARG A 35 15.84 3.84 -0.31
C ARG A 35 14.66 4.51 0.43
N HIS A 36 13.85 3.71 1.14
CA HIS A 36 12.65 4.12 1.88
C HIS A 36 11.44 4.53 0.99
N GLN A 37 11.54 4.44 -0.33
CA GLN A 37 10.40 4.59 -1.23
C GLN A 37 9.70 3.24 -1.40
N LYS A 38 8.45 3.16 -0.99
CA LYS A 38 7.60 1.97 -1.17
C LYS A 38 7.39 1.72 -2.67
N VAL A 39 7.44 0.47 -3.08
CA VAL A 39 7.38 0.05 -4.51
C VAL A 39 6.20 -0.89 -4.76
N ILE A 40 6.05 -1.92 -3.91
CA ILE A 40 4.89 -2.81 -3.88
C ILE A 40 4.43 -2.93 -2.44
N GLU A 41 3.14 -2.75 -2.22
CA GLU A 41 2.47 -2.94 -0.93
C GLU A 41 1.48 -4.10 -1.03
N GLU A 42 1.32 -4.86 0.05
CA GLU A 42 0.32 -5.93 0.13
C GLU A 42 -0.53 -5.86 1.41
N ALA A 43 -1.76 -6.28 1.30
CA ALA A 43 -2.67 -6.45 2.42
C ALA A 43 -3.51 -7.74 2.26
N PRO A 44 -3.69 -8.52 3.34
CA PRO A 44 -3.00 -8.42 4.63
C PRO A 44 -1.52 -8.81 4.51
N ALA A 45 -0.71 -8.49 5.53
CA ALA A 45 0.69 -8.92 5.59
C ALA A 45 0.78 -10.45 5.65
N PHE A 46 1.71 -11.03 4.87
CA PHE A 46 1.90 -12.47 4.81
C PHE A 46 2.30 -13.05 6.17
N SER A 47 1.76 -14.25 6.49
CA SER A 47 2.04 -15.00 7.74
C SER A 47 1.79 -14.22 9.04
N MET A 48 0.92 -13.21 9.03
CA MET A 48 0.50 -12.51 10.23
C MET A 48 -0.53 -13.35 11.00
N SER A 49 -0.20 -13.74 12.24
CA SER A 49 -1.18 -14.40 13.12
C SER A 49 -2.26 -13.43 13.58
N GLU A 50 -3.46 -13.94 13.84
CA GLU A 50 -4.55 -13.11 14.39
C GLU A 50 -4.18 -12.43 15.72
N ALA A 51 -3.42 -13.13 16.57
CA ALA A 51 -2.98 -12.59 17.85
C ALA A 51 -1.99 -11.42 17.66
N LEU A 52 -1.03 -11.54 16.75
CA LEU A 52 -0.07 -10.47 16.46
C LEU A 52 -0.78 -9.28 15.79
N ARG A 53 -1.67 -9.55 14.84
CA ARG A 53 -2.52 -8.52 14.21
C ARG A 53 -3.31 -7.72 15.23
N ALA A 54 -3.95 -8.40 16.19
CA ALA A 54 -4.71 -7.76 17.24
C ALA A 54 -3.80 -6.90 18.14
N GLN A 55 -2.64 -7.41 18.55
CA GLN A 55 -1.68 -6.66 19.37
C GLN A 55 -1.17 -5.39 18.67
N MET A 56 -0.82 -5.49 17.41
CA MET A 56 -0.38 -4.34 16.62
C MET A 56 -1.53 -3.34 16.41
N GLY A 57 -2.72 -3.83 16.08
CA GLY A 57 -3.92 -3.01 15.90
C GLY A 57 -4.30 -2.24 17.17
N GLU A 58 -4.31 -2.91 18.34
CA GLU A 58 -4.57 -2.25 19.62
C GLU A 58 -3.48 -1.22 19.97
N SER A 59 -2.22 -1.51 19.65
CA SER A 59 -1.10 -0.58 19.86
C SER A 59 -1.26 0.66 19.00
N ALA A 60 -1.69 0.48 17.75
CA ALA A 60 -1.96 1.58 16.83
C ALA A 60 -3.13 2.45 17.30
N ILE A 61 -4.23 1.85 17.76
CA ILE A 61 -5.36 2.58 18.35
C ILE A 61 -4.93 3.38 19.57
N LYS A 62 -4.17 2.77 20.48
CA LYS A 62 -3.65 3.47 21.69
C LYS A 62 -2.78 4.66 21.31
N SER A 63 -1.93 4.53 20.29
CA SER A 63 -1.09 5.62 19.79
C SER A 63 -1.93 6.78 19.25
N ALA A 64 -2.94 6.50 18.44
CA ALA A 64 -3.85 7.50 17.90
C ALA A 64 -4.70 8.18 18.99
N GLN A 65 -5.24 7.41 19.93
CA GLN A 65 -6.03 7.95 21.05
C GLN A 65 -5.21 8.81 22.00
N ALA A 66 -3.93 8.47 22.24
CA ALA A 66 -3.05 9.24 23.12
C ALA A 66 -2.84 10.69 22.68
N ILE A 67 -2.99 10.97 21.38
CA ILE A 67 -2.85 12.30 20.79
C ILE A 67 -4.20 12.93 20.41
N GLY A 68 -5.32 12.27 20.74
CA GLY A 68 -6.66 12.74 20.34
C GLY A 68 -6.86 12.80 18.84
N TYR A 69 -6.28 11.82 18.09
CA TYR A 69 -6.30 11.83 16.63
C TYR A 69 -7.70 11.67 16.07
N GLN A 70 -7.98 12.32 14.94
CA GLN A 70 -9.24 12.26 14.20
C GLN A 70 -8.97 12.07 12.71
N GLY A 71 -9.78 11.23 12.04
CA GLY A 71 -9.65 10.92 10.62
C GLY A 71 -8.83 9.66 10.35
N ALA A 72 -8.41 9.53 9.08
CA ALA A 72 -7.56 8.44 8.61
C ALA A 72 -6.11 8.68 9.02
N GLY A 73 -5.49 7.70 9.64
CA GLY A 73 -4.06 7.71 9.98
C GLY A 73 -3.46 6.32 9.85
N THR A 74 -2.15 6.27 9.84
CA THR A 74 -1.41 5.01 9.77
C THR A 74 -0.30 5.01 10.78
N VAL A 75 -0.20 3.93 11.56
CA VAL A 75 0.90 3.72 12.51
C VAL A 75 1.85 2.69 11.93
N GLU A 76 3.09 3.09 11.71
CA GLU A 76 4.12 2.28 11.10
C GLU A 76 4.99 1.58 12.16
N PHE A 77 5.31 0.31 11.89
CA PHE A 77 6.11 -0.53 12.77
C PHE A 77 7.20 -1.26 11.98
N LEU A 78 8.30 -1.55 12.65
CA LEU A 78 9.25 -2.58 12.24
C LEU A 78 8.89 -3.89 12.96
N LEU A 79 8.59 -4.93 12.19
CA LEU A 79 8.30 -6.26 12.68
C LEU A 79 9.54 -7.14 12.51
N ASP A 80 10.06 -7.66 13.63
CA ASP A 80 11.20 -8.58 13.64
C ASP A 80 10.76 -10.03 13.38
N ILE A 81 11.70 -10.88 13.01
CA ILE A 81 11.45 -12.29 12.69
C ILE A 81 10.91 -13.10 13.89
N ASP A 82 11.20 -12.67 15.12
CA ASP A 82 10.70 -13.29 16.35
C ASP A 82 9.26 -12.88 16.71
N GLY A 83 8.62 -12.02 15.90
CA GLY A 83 7.30 -11.47 16.13
C GLY A 83 7.28 -10.22 17.04
N SER A 84 8.42 -9.76 17.52
CA SER A 84 8.52 -8.47 18.22
C SER A 84 8.31 -7.34 17.22
N PHE A 85 7.57 -6.31 17.60
CA PHE A 85 7.37 -5.14 16.76
C PHE A 85 7.70 -3.83 17.49
N TYR A 86 8.16 -2.85 16.75
CA TYR A 86 8.66 -1.58 17.27
C TYR A 86 8.01 -0.43 16.51
N PHE A 87 7.45 0.52 17.26
CA PHE A 87 6.88 1.74 16.71
C PHE A 87 7.95 2.56 15.97
N MET A 88 7.62 3.01 14.77
CA MET A 88 8.45 3.93 13.99
C MET A 88 7.87 5.34 14.03
N GLU A 89 6.71 5.52 13.41
CA GLU A 89 6.04 6.80 13.30
C GLU A 89 4.53 6.65 13.12
N MET A 90 3.83 7.77 13.17
CA MET A 90 2.43 7.87 12.77
C MET A 90 2.28 8.87 11.64
N ASN A 91 1.73 8.41 10.52
CA ASN A 91 1.34 9.28 9.41
C ASN A 91 -0.09 9.79 9.64
N THR A 92 -0.21 11.10 9.88
CA THR A 92 -1.48 11.76 10.20
C THR A 92 -2.23 12.21 8.94
N ARG A 93 -2.40 11.29 8.00
CA ARG A 93 -3.07 11.48 6.71
C ARG A 93 -3.47 10.13 6.11
N LEU A 94 -4.34 10.18 5.11
CA LEU A 94 -4.54 9.03 4.24
C LEU A 94 -3.25 8.79 3.43
N GLN A 95 -2.82 7.53 3.33
CA GLN A 95 -1.61 7.16 2.59
C GLN A 95 -1.92 6.74 1.15
N VAL A 96 -0.88 6.71 0.31
CA VAL A 96 -0.98 6.32 -1.10
C VAL A 96 -1.54 4.91 -1.24
N GLU A 97 -1.09 4.00 -0.39
CA GLU A 97 -1.39 2.56 -0.37
C GLU A 97 -2.71 2.17 0.32
N HIS A 98 -3.56 3.14 0.68
CA HIS A 98 -4.88 2.85 1.26
C HIS A 98 -5.77 1.92 0.40
N PRO A 99 -5.66 1.89 -0.95
CA PRO A 99 -6.53 1.05 -1.77
C PRO A 99 -6.44 -0.44 -1.47
N VAL A 100 -5.27 -0.98 -1.06
CA VAL A 100 -5.19 -2.39 -0.68
C VAL A 100 -6.01 -2.70 0.58
N THR A 101 -6.07 -1.76 1.53
CA THR A 101 -6.96 -1.86 2.70
C THR A 101 -8.43 -1.79 2.29
N GLU A 102 -8.79 -0.89 1.38
CA GLU A 102 -10.16 -0.78 0.85
C GLU A 102 -10.61 -2.09 0.21
N LEU A 103 -9.77 -2.70 -0.63
CA LEU A 103 -10.11 -3.94 -1.34
C LEU A 103 -10.29 -5.13 -0.40
N ILE A 104 -9.46 -5.28 0.65
CA ILE A 104 -9.61 -6.40 1.59
C ILE A 104 -10.70 -6.20 2.63
N THR A 105 -11.15 -4.95 2.85
CA THR A 105 -12.18 -4.66 3.88
C THR A 105 -13.54 -4.33 3.29
N GLY A 106 -13.59 -3.98 2.00
CA GLY A 106 -14.81 -3.50 1.35
C GLY A 106 -15.26 -2.12 1.86
N GLN A 107 -14.33 -1.30 2.41
CA GLN A 107 -14.64 0.03 2.92
C GLN A 107 -14.03 1.10 2.01
N ASP A 108 -14.71 2.24 1.85
CA ASP A 108 -14.22 3.43 1.18
C ASP A 108 -13.68 4.40 2.24
N LEU A 109 -12.34 4.52 2.34
CA LEU A 109 -11.69 5.34 3.36
C LEU A 109 -11.80 6.84 3.06
N VAL A 110 -11.96 7.21 1.80
CA VAL A 110 -12.21 8.61 1.41
C VAL A 110 -13.62 9.02 1.82
N GLU A 111 -14.62 8.17 1.60
CA GLU A 111 -15.98 8.40 2.12
C GLU A 111 -15.97 8.53 3.65
N TRP A 112 -15.23 7.66 4.35
CA TRP A 112 -15.11 7.74 5.81
C TRP A 112 -14.51 9.07 6.27
N GLN A 113 -13.50 9.60 5.56
CA GLN A 113 -12.93 10.92 5.88
C GLN A 113 -13.99 12.03 5.79
N LEU A 114 -14.82 12.01 4.73
CA LEU A 114 -15.89 13.01 4.57
C LEU A 114 -16.96 12.89 5.66
N ARG A 115 -17.38 11.67 6.00
CA ARG A 115 -18.35 11.42 7.08
C ARG A 115 -17.86 11.89 8.44
N VAL A 116 -16.63 11.53 8.80
CA VAL A 116 -16.02 11.94 10.07
C VAL A 116 -15.82 13.46 10.11
N ALA A 117 -15.39 14.09 9.02
CA ALA A 117 -15.28 15.54 8.92
C ALA A 117 -16.64 16.25 9.04
N ALA A 118 -17.72 15.61 8.61
CA ALA A 118 -19.09 16.07 8.80
C ALA A 118 -19.62 15.88 10.26
N GLY A 119 -18.82 15.25 11.14
CA GLY A 119 -19.19 15.02 12.54
C GLY A 119 -19.95 13.71 12.78
N GLU A 120 -20.01 12.81 11.79
CA GLU A 120 -20.63 11.48 11.95
C GLU A 120 -19.75 10.56 12.79
N VAL A 121 -20.37 9.55 13.39
CA VAL A 121 -19.65 8.42 14.02
C VAL A 121 -19.06 7.52 12.95
N LEU A 122 -18.03 6.74 13.32
CA LEU A 122 -17.44 5.75 12.41
C LEU A 122 -18.52 4.82 11.82
N PRO A 123 -18.48 4.54 10.50
CA PRO A 123 -19.49 3.70 9.84
C PRO A 123 -19.52 2.25 10.32
N LYS A 124 -18.42 1.76 10.90
CA LYS A 124 -18.26 0.39 11.40
C LYS A 124 -17.56 0.36 12.75
N ALA A 125 -18.02 -0.56 13.61
CA ALA A 125 -17.29 -0.94 14.81
C ALA A 125 -16.23 -2.02 14.49
N GLN A 126 -15.22 -2.17 15.35
CA GLN A 126 -14.09 -3.10 15.11
C GLN A 126 -14.54 -4.54 14.78
N HIS A 127 -15.56 -5.06 15.48
CA HIS A 127 -16.05 -6.43 15.29
C HIS A 127 -16.78 -6.66 13.95
N GLU A 128 -17.16 -5.60 13.24
CA GLU A 128 -17.82 -5.66 11.94
C GLU A 128 -16.80 -5.66 10.79
N LEU A 129 -15.56 -5.26 11.05
CA LEU A 129 -14.49 -5.25 10.06
C LEU A 129 -13.93 -6.66 9.89
N LYS A 130 -13.73 -7.05 8.64
CA LYS A 130 -13.21 -8.38 8.28
C LYS A 130 -12.26 -8.27 7.10
N ILE A 131 -11.27 -9.16 7.08
CA ILE A 131 -10.40 -9.35 5.91
C ILE A 131 -11.10 -10.29 4.94
N ASN A 132 -11.11 -9.92 3.67
CA ASN A 132 -11.59 -10.74 2.56
C ASN A 132 -10.54 -10.74 1.44
N GLY A 133 -9.97 -11.90 1.14
CA GLY A 133 -8.98 -12.05 0.09
C GLY A 133 -7.63 -11.41 0.39
N HIS A 134 -6.95 -11.01 -0.67
CA HIS A 134 -5.61 -10.41 -0.64
C HIS A 134 -5.47 -9.39 -1.76
N ALA A 135 -4.82 -8.27 -1.48
CA ALA A 135 -4.61 -7.19 -2.44
C ALA A 135 -3.13 -6.81 -2.53
N PHE A 136 -2.71 -6.39 -3.72
CA PHE A 136 -1.42 -5.76 -3.97
C PHE A 136 -1.63 -4.38 -4.61
N GLU A 137 -0.78 -3.44 -4.26
CA GLU A 137 -0.61 -2.18 -4.98
C GLU A 137 0.82 -2.13 -5.52
N ALA A 138 0.99 -1.72 -6.77
CA ALA A 138 2.28 -1.44 -7.37
C ALA A 138 2.30 0.01 -7.85
N ARG A 139 3.36 0.75 -7.48
CA ARG A 139 3.53 2.15 -7.86
C ARG A 139 4.25 2.25 -9.20
N ILE A 140 3.54 2.74 -10.21
CA ILE A 140 4.08 2.97 -11.55
C ILE A 140 4.78 4.33 -11.58
N TYR A 141 6.10 4.32 -11.73
CA TYR A 141 6.93 5.51 -11.77
C TYR A 141 7.56 5.72 -13.16
N ALA A 142 7.68 6.98 -13.56
CA ALA A 142 8.56 7.38 -14.65
C ALA A 142 10.00 7.44 -14.14
N GLU A 143 10.64 6.29 -14.04
CA GLU A 143 12.01 6.09 -13.55
C GLU A 143 12.73 5.07 -14.41
N ASP A 144 14.07 5.20 -14.51
CA ASP A 144 14.92 4.27 -15.24
C ASP A 144 15.61 3.28 -14.27
N PRO A 145 15.10 2.02 -14.13
CA PRO A 145 15.71 1.02 -13.27
C PRO A 145 17.14 0.64 -13.65
N ASN A 146 17.53 0.82 -14.91
CA ASN A 146 18.88 0.52 -15.40
C ASN A 146 19.87 1.66 -15.12
N ASN A 147 19.38 2.83 -14.70
CA ASN A 147 20.18 4.00 -14.40
C ASN A 147 19.87 4.52 -12.99
N ASP A 148 20.03 3.64 -11.99
CA ASP A 148 19.85 3.93 -10.56
C ASP A 148 18.47 4.56 -10.22
N PHE A 149 17.44 4.22 -11.00
CA PHE A 149 16.07 4.74 -10.86
C PHE A 149 15.98 6.27 -10.94
N LEU A 150 16.82 6.87 -11.78
CA LEU A 150 16.69 8.30 -12.03
C LEU A 150 15.31 8.61 -12.65
N PRO A 151 14.66 9.70 -12.20
CA PRO A 151 13.40 10.14 -12.79
C PRO A 151 13.54 10.37 -14.30
N ALA A 152 12.60 9.84 -15.07
CA ALA A 152 12.46 10.07 -16.49
C ALA A 152 11.42 11.16 -16.75
N THR A 153 11.71 12.06 -17.67
CA THR A 153 10.79 13.12 -18.10
C THR A 153 10.47 13.00 -19.57
N GLY A 154 9.33 13.50 -19.98
CA GLY A 154 8.89 13.47 -21.38
C GLY A 154 7.38 13.47 -21.51
N THR A 155 6.89 13.32 -22.72
CA THR A 155 5.46 13.23 -23.03
C THR A 155 5.01 11.77 -23.04
N LEU A 156 3.85 11.48 -22.49
CA LEU A 156 3.21 10.17 -22.55
C LEU A 156 2.59 9.98 -23.95
N ASP A 157 3.40 9.64 -24.94
CA ASP A 157 2.97 9.49 -26.33
C ASP A 157 1.92 8.38 -26.50
N PHE A 158 2.02 7.34 -25.69
CA PHE A 158 1.06 6.25 -25.61
C PHE A 158 0.88 5.82 -24.17
N LEU A 159 -0.39 5.67 -23.75
CA LEU A 159 -0.77 5.25 -22.40
C LEU A 159 -1.98 4.32 -22.49
N GLN A 160 -1.78 3.04 -22.18
CA GLN A 160 -2.83 2.04 -22.11
C GLN A 160 -2.69 1.26 -20.80
N PRO A 161 -3.49 1.60 -19.77
CA PRO A 161 -3.57 0.79 -18.56
C PRO A 161 -4.26 -0.56 -18.85
N PRO A 162 -4.13 -1.55 -17.94
CA PRO A 162 -4.93 -2.78 -18.01
C PRO A 162 -6.41 -2.44 -17.89
N VAL A 163 -7.26 -3.38 -18.34
CA VAL A 163 -8.71 -3.21 -18.23
C VAL A 163 -9.14 -3.28 -16.76
N GLU A 164 -9.77 -2.21 -16.28
CA GLU A 164 -10.30 -2.15 -14.92
C GLU A 164 -11.49 -3.09 -14.73
N SER A 165 -11.65 -3.60 -13.52
CA SER A 165 -12.73 -4.48 -13.09
C SER A 165 -12.91 -4.38 -11.58
N GLU A 166 -13.80 -5.16 -10.98
CA GLU A 166 -13.90 -5.30 -9.53
C GLU A 166 -12.60 -5.84 -8.87
N PHE A 167 -11.67 -6.42 -9.67
CA PHE A 167 -10.41 -7.03 -9.24
C PHE A 167 -9.16 -6.27 -9.68
N VAL A 168 -9.30 -5.28 -10.54
CA VAL A 168 -8.19 -4.47 -11.08
C VAL A 168 -8.61 -3.02 -11.10
N ARG A 169 -7.90 -2.19 -10.35
CA ARG A 169 -8.12 -0.75 -10.22
C ARG A 169 -6.86 0.00 -10.63
N VAL A 170 -7.01 1.12 -11.31
CA VAL A 170 -5.90 2.01 -11.67
C VAL A 170 -6.21 3.42 -11.20
N ASP A 171 -5.47 3.89 -10.21
CA ASP A 171 -5.56 5.28 -9.77
C ASP A 171 -4.45 6.08 -10.46
N THR A 172 -4.83 7.04 -11.28
CA THR A 172 -3.89 7.86 -12.05
C THR A 172 -4.29 9.32 -12.11
N GLY A 173 -3.29 10.21 -12.16
CA GLY A 173 -3.49 11.63 -12.36
C GLY A 173 -3.07 12.12 -13.76
N VAL A 174 -2.69 11.21 -14.66
CA VAL A 174 -2.19 11.55 -16.01
C VAL A 174 -3.01 10.90 -17.10
N ARG A 175 -2.92 11.47 -18.30
CA ARG A 175 -3.55 10.98 -19.52
C ARG A 175 -2.52 10.90 -20.64
N GLN A 176 -2.84 10.17 -21.69
CA GLN A 176 -2.03 10.19 -22.90
C GLN A 176 -1.92 11.64 -23.44
N GLY A 177 -0.69 12.04 -23.75
CA GLY A 177 -0.33 13.39 -24.17
C GLY A 177 0.11 14.32 -23.05
N ASP A 178 -0.06 13.93 -21.78
CA ASP A 178 0.45 14.72 -20.64
C ASP A 178 1.97 14.62 -20.54
N GLU A 179 2.58 15.67 -19.98
CA GLU A 179 4.03 15.75 -19.73
C GLU A 179 4.36 15.31 -18.31
N VAL A 180 5.31 14.39 -18.16
CA VAL A 180 5.96 14.08 -16.89
C VAL A 180 7.14 15.04 -16.73
N SER A 181 7.04 15.92 -15.74
CA SER A 181 8.01 17.01 -15.53
C SER A 181 8.92 16.75 -14.32
N VAL A 182 9.99 17.54 -14.20
CA VAL A 182 10.91 17.52 -13.05
C VAL A 182 10.33 18.19 -11.78
N PHE A 183 9.18 18.84 -11.87
CA PHE A 183 8.63 19.66 -10.80
C PHE A 183 7.73 18.88 -9.83
N TYR A 184 7.31 17.68 -10.20
CA TYR A 184 6.40 16.84 -9.42
C TYR A 184 6.98 15.45 -9.22
N ASP A 185 6.38 14.69 -8.32
CA ASP A 185 6.69 13.28 -8.12
C ASP A 185 6.52 12.51 -9.45
N PRO A 186 7.49 11.65 -9.83
CA PRO A 186 7.43 10.90 -11.08
C PRO A 186 6.41 9.75 -11.06
N MET A 187 5.60 9.59 -10.01
CA MET A 187 4.56 8.57 -9.95
C MET A 187 3.46 8.87 -10.98
N ILE A 188 3.31 7.97 -11.94
CA ILE A 188 2.31 8.06 -13.02
C ILE A 188 0.96 7.52 -12.54
N ALA A 189 1.00 6.38 -11.87
CA ALA A 189 -0.21 5.67 -11.44
C ALA A 189 0.09 4.70 -10.29
N LYS A 190 -1.00 4.24 -9.67
CA LYS A 190 -1.02 3.04 -8.83
C LYS A 190 -1.83 1.97 -9.54
N LEU A 191 -1.27 0.78 -9.63
CA LEU A 191 -1.99 -0.41 -10.10
C LEU A 191 -2.34 -1.25 -8.88
N ILE A 192 -3.63 -1.43 -8.63
CA ILE A 192 -4.13 -2.18 -7.48
C ILE A 192 -4.89 -3.40 -7.98
N VAL A 193 -4.61 -4.55 -7.38
CA VAL A 193 -5.29 -5.81 -7.71
C VAL A 193 -5.76 -6.52 -6.45
N TRP A 194 -6.83 -7.29 -6.59
CA TRP A 194 -7.37 -8.13 -5.52
C TRP A 194 -7.70 -9.52 -6.04
N ASP A 195 -7.55 -10.54 -5.20
CA ASP A 195 -8.09 -11.87 -5.44
C ASP A 195 -8.36 -12.60 -4.10
N GLU A 196 -8.93 -13.79 -4.15
CA GLU A 196 -9.35 -14.54 -2.97
C GLU A 196 -8.19 -14.98 -2.06
N ASN A 197 -6.96 -15.02 -2.57
CA ASN A 197 -5.75 -15.33 -1.83
C ASN A 197 -4.51 -14.67 -2.46
N ARG A 198 -3.38 -14.71 -1.72
CA ARG A 198 -2.13 -14.06 -2.12
C ARG A 198 -1.61 -14.56 -3.47
N GLU A 199 -1.60 -15.87 -3.69
CA GLU A 199 -1.08 -16.46 -4.93
C GLU A 199 -1.84 -15.96 -6.17
N LYS A 200 -3.18 -15.99 -6.11
CA LYS A 200 -4.02 -15.50 -7.21
C LYS A 200 -3.91 -13.99 -7.41
N ALA A 201 -3.87 -13.22 -6.31
CA ALA A 201 -3.66 -11.77 -6.37
C ALA A 201 -2.31 -11.43 -7.02
N LEU A 202 -1.25 -12.17 -6.69
CA LEU A 202 0.07 -11.99 -7.30
C LEU A 202 0.09 -12.35 -8.79
N GLN A 203 -0.56 -13.45 -9.18
CA GLN A 203 -0.73 -13.80 -10.59
C GLN A 203 -1.49 -12.72 -11.36
N ARG A 204 -2.52 -12.13 -10.73
CA ARG A 204 -3.29 -11.01 -11.30
C ARG A 204 -2.42 -9.77 -11.44
N LEU A 205 -1.59 -9.44 -10.44
CA LEU A 205 -0.64 -8.34 -10.51
C LEU A 205 0.32 -8.48 -11.69
N ALA A 206 0.97 -9.65 -11.81
CA ALA A 206 1.89 -9.94 -12.91
C ALA A 206 1.19 -9.81 -14.27
N LYS A 207 -0.04 -10.34 -14.40
CA LYS A 207 -0.84 -10.19 -15.62
C LYS A 207 -1.14 -8.73 -15.92
N ALA A 208 -1.65 -7.97 -14.96
CA ALA A 208 -2.01 -6.57 -15.16
C ALA A 208 -0.77 -5.70 -15.51
N LEU A 209 0.39 -5.94 -14.88
CA LEU A 209 1.65 -5.30 -15.25
C LEU A 209 2.06 -5.66 -16.68
N SER A 210 1.87 -6.91 -17.11
CA SER A 210 2.16 -7.33 -18.48
C SER A 210 1.25 -6.71 -19.55
N GLU A 211 0.09 -6.20 -19.16
CA GLU A 211 -0.87 -5.51 -20.03
C GLU A 211 -0.70 -3.99 -20.02
N TYR A 212 0.00 -3.42 -19.04
CA TYR A 212 0.24 -1.97 -18.93
C TYR A 212 1.24 -1.51 -20.00
N ARG A 213 0.87 -0.54 -20.82
CA ARG A 213 1.71 -0.03 -21.91
C ARG A 213 1.87 1.48 -21.81
N ILE A 214 3.12 1.92 -21.71
CA ILE A 214 3.50 3.34 -21.70
C ILE A 214 4.65 3.53 -22.70
N ASN A 215 4.57 4.58 -23.50
CA ASN A 215 5.65 5.02 -24.37
C ASN A 215 5.82 6.54 -24.27
N GLY A 216 7.05 7.02 -24.52
CA GLY A 216 7.45 8.42 -24.42
C GLY A 216 8.30 8.72 -23.18
N VAL A 217 8.20 7.91 -22.12
CA VAL A 217 9.05 7.97 -20.94
C VAL A 217 9.48 6.56 -20.52
N THR A 218 10.66 6.44 -19.90
CA THR A 218 11.10 5.19 -19.27
C THR A 218 10.31 4.98 -17.97
N THR A 219 9.89 3.75 -17.70
CA THR A 219 9.09 3.40 -16.51
C THR A 219 9.68 2.20 -15.78
N ASN A 220 9.24 2.01 -14.54
CA ASN A 220 9.62 0.86 -13.72
C ASN A 220 8.74 -0.39 -13.93
N ILE A 221 7.87 -0.45 -14.95
CA ILE A 221 6.90 -1.54 -15.14
C ILE A 221 7.59 -2.90 -15.27
N ASP A 222 8.65 -3.02 -16.10
CA ASP A 222 9.38 -4.27 -16.26
C ASP A 222 10.06 -4.71 -14.96
N PHE A 223 10.57 -3.75 -14.18
CA PHE A 223 11.13 -4.01 -12.87
C PHE A 223 10.06 -4.54 -11.90
N LEU A 224 8.87 -3.93 -11.86
CA LEU A 224 7.74 -4.40 -11.05
C LEU A 224 7.29 -5.81 -11.45
N TYR A 225 7.24 -6.09 -12.75
CA TYR A 225 6.91 -7.43 -13.25
C TYR A 225 7.94 -8.46 -12.80
N ASN A 226 9.22 -8.14 -12.89
CA ASN A 226 10.30 -9.02 -12.45
C ASN A 226 10.24 -9.25 -10.94
N LEU A 227 9.93 -8.24 -10.13
CA LEU A 227 9.70 -8.39 -8.69
C LEU A 227 8.50 -9.32 -8.42
N ALA A 228 7.35 -9.06 -9.03
CA ALA A 228 6.12 -9.84 -8.82
C ALA A 228 6.26 -11.32 -9.24
N THR A 229 7.22 -11.65 -10.11
CA THR A 229 7.44 -13.01 -10.64
C THR A 229 8.67 -13.70 -10.09
N CYS A 230 9.51 -13.03 -9.29
CA CYS A 230 10.70 -13.66 -8.72
C CYS A 230 10.35 -14.61 -7.56
N ALA A 231 11.12 -15.69 -7.43
CA ALA A 231 10.85 -16.71 -6.43
C ALA A 231 10.83 -16.22 -4.97
N PRO A 232 11.73 -15.33 -4.52
CA PRO A 232 11.68 -14.82 -3.15
C PRO A 232 10.38 -14.05 -2.85
N PHE A 233 9.91 -13.21 -3.77
CA PHE A 233 8.66 -12.47 -3.58
C PHE A 233 7.43 -13.39 -3.59
N ILE A 234 7.41 -14.38 -4.49
CA ILE A 234 6.34 -15.40 -4.53
C ILE A 234 6.27 -16.15 -3.20
N ASN A 235 7.41 -16.52 -2.63
CA ASN A 235 7.52 -17.23 -1.36
C ASN A 235 7.38 -16.33 -0.13
N ALA A 236 7.18 -15.01 -0.32
CA ALA A 236 7.14 -14.00 0.74
C ALA A 236 8.40 -13.95 1.63
N ASP A 237 9.55 -14.28 1.05
CA ASP A 237 10.87 -14.12 1.67
C ASP A 237 11.36 -12.68 1.40
N ILE A 238 10.76 -11.75 2.12
CA ILE A 238 10.92 -10.30 1.94
C ILE A 238 11.20 -9.60 3.26
N ASP A 239 12.09 -8.62 3.21
CA ASP A 239 12.38 -7.68 4.27
C ASP A 239 12.64 -6.28 3.68
N THR A 240 12.97 -5.31 4.52
CA THR A 240 13.24 -3.92 4.05
C THR A 240 14.51 -3.78 3.21
N GLY A 241 15.32 -4.81 3.10
CA GLY A 241 16.53 -4.89 2.26
C GLY A 241 16.34 -5.73 0.99
N PHE A 242 15.09 -6.01 0.61
CA PHE A 242 14.75 -6.90 -0.50
C PHE A 242 15.19 -6.39 -1.89
N ILE A 243 15.20 -5.06 -2.12
CA ILE A 243 15.62 -4.38 -3.37
C ILE A 243 17.03 -3.82 -3.22
#